data_5fa5a1c9dd02fbd1f92f4269dd5bb5b0
#
_entry.id   5fa5a1c9dd02fbd1f92f4269dd5bb5b0
#
_cell.length_a   1.000
_cell.length_b   1.000
_cell.length_c   1.000
_cell.angle_alpha   90.00
_cell.angle_beta   90.00
_cell.angle_gamma   90.00
#
_symmetry.space_group_name_H-M   'P 1'
#
loop_
_entity.id
_entity.type
_entity.pdbx_description
1 polymer ?
#
loop_
_entity_poly.entity_id
_entity_poly.type
_entity_poly.pdbx_seq_one_letter_code
_entity_poly.pdbx_strand_id
1 'polypeptide(L)'
;MIRSPHRSWHPRIRWLPRIPGQTSPAIDDPLIDTSQTHDGRALIRRMTHDGRHWLRPGSIASALVSLVNIGVPMALGRAIDDGVVAGDATALAGWLALVALAYVVRAAAQTARMQTNVGAAVSEHDLRVQALERIIAPEGIGGPPRLPGDLLSVLVTDVRTVSRSFIALASIPGNVVTLFGSLIAMALINGWLVLATVCTIPLLILLSVKGVAPVKRNTRRERRAEAAVAGSAADLTSGLRVIQGLSASRRATVRFRVVSREGLAATLRTRRVRGVYTGTVNASVGVFITVLTVLAGWLTLDGRISVGSLVTVVGLAQTLGPPLRALGVDTATMLANAHASGDRFCELHDSPAAWQVPPDDSERPAPAGRPDGNSRINSSESPNGCPDANPTGNPTHSDSPPLHTPVHLHVQVEDPSLQLDVPPGAHLGIVAPQQVCDALAQAIVHGSHTLLNGVPASQLSPARKRALVLVAPRSPELFDDTVQANIMLGSTRDDMLDAVVRAAALDTTIAELPHGLQTGVGEGGRHVSGGQRQRLALARALIHAPDGLVLIDPTTSIDAATTAAIAERMGELRAGRTTLITTTSPALLDRMDEVVLFDDDGHLVARAPHRELLGHDGYREMLS
;
A
#
# COMPACT_ATOMS: atom_id res chain seq x y z
N MET A 1 -21.41 14.53 -7.43
CA MET A 1 -21.39 15.20 -6.09
C MET A 1 -21.96 14.24 -5.07
N ILE A 2 -21.20 13.26 -4.62
CA ILE A 2 -21.62 12.29 -3.60
C ILE A 2 -21.06 12.78 -2.27
N ARG A 3 -21.90 13.38 -1.45
CA ARG A 3 -21.59 13.67 -0.04
C ARG A 3 -21.72 12.36 0.73
N SER A 4 -20.60 11.72 1.02
CA SER A 4 -20.55 10.66 2.03
C SER A 4 -20.80 11.28 3.41
N PRO A 5 -21.67 10.70 4.26
CA PRO A 5 -21.83 11.13 5.63
C PRO A 5 -20.65 10.62 6.45
N HIS A 6 -19.56 11.37 6.55
CA HIS A 6 -18.54 11.12 7.54
C HIS A 6 -19.12 11.33 8.93
N ARG A 7 -19.67 10.28 9.53
CA ARG A 7 -19.85 10.21 10.98
C ARG A 7 -18.45 10.15 11.60
N SER A 8 -18.03 11.28 12.15
CA SER A 8 -16.84 11.40 12.98
C SER A 8 -16.96 10.48 14.20
N TRP A 9 -16.37 9.29 14.13
CA TRP A 9 -16.11 8.45 15.29
C TRP A 9 -14.93 9.03 16.05
N HIS A 10 -15.18 10.05 16.89
CA HIS A 10 -14.26 10.47 17.92
C HIS A 10 -14.88 10.10 19.27
N PRO A 11 -14.32 9.12 20.01
CA PRO A 11 -14.64 9.01 21.41
C PRO A 11 -14.22 10.33 22.07
N ARG A 12 -15.19 11.10 22.57
CA ARG A 12 -14.94 12.34 23.30
C ARG A 12 -14.27 12.01 24.63
N ILE A 13 -12.97 11.85 24.64
CA ILE A 13 -12.17 11.81 25.85
C ILE A 13 -11.97 13.28 26.25
N ARG A 14 -12.82 13.77 27.16
CA ARG A 14 -12.96 15.19 27.54
C ARG A 14 -11.72 15.84 28.19
N TRP A 15 -10.69 15.07 28.51
CA TRP A 15 -9.50 15.54 29.23
C TRP A 15 -8.20 15.51 28.43
N LEU A 16 -8.21 15.10 27.18
CA LEU A 16 -7.05 15.28 26.32
C LEU A 16 -7.03 16.70 25.77
N PRO A 17 -5.89 17.43 25.92
CA PRO A 17 -5.76 18.75 25.31
C PRO A 17 -6.00 18.62 23.80
N ARG A 18 -6.82 19.52 23.25
CA ARG A 18 -6.99 19.64 21.80
C ARG A 18 -5.62 19.89 21.19
N ILE A 19 -5.14 18.98 20.36
CA ILE A 19 -3.95 19.17 19.56
C ILE A 19 -4.30 20.27 18.53
N PRO A 20 -3.69 21.45 18.57
CA PRO A 20 -3.94 22.49 17.57
C PRO A 20 -3.51 21.97 16.22
N GLY A 21 -4.40 22.00 15.23
CA GLY A 21 -4.08 21.66 13.84
C GLY A 21 -4.64 20.35 13.30
N GLN A 22 -5.55 19.67 14.01
CA GLN A 22 -6.32 18.56 13.42
C GLN A 22 -7.58 19.07 12.69
N THR A 23 -7.38 19.87 11.66
CA THR A 23 -8.16 19.69 10.43
C THR A 23 -7.56 18.48 9.74
N SER A 24 -8.34 17.44 9.42
CA SER A 24 -7.87 16.40 8.50
C SER A 24 -7.20 17.12 7.33
N PRO A 25 -5.92 16.85 7.01
CA PRO A 25 -5.33 17.38 5.80
C PRO A 25 -6.30 17.04 4.67
N ALA A 26 -6.52 17.97 3.77
CA ALA A 26 -7.27 17.68 2.55
C ALA A 26 -6.64 16.43 1.94
N ILE A 27 -7.49 15.49 1.51
CA ILE A 27 -7.07 14.18 1.01
C ILE A 27 -6.13 14.31 -0.21
N ASP A 28 -5.99 15.52 -0.75
CA ASP A 28 -5.42 15.79 -2.06
C ASP A 28 -3.93 16.19 -2.06
N ASP A 29 -3.34 16.58 -0.91
CA ASP A 29 -1.93 16.96 -0.86
C ASP A 29 -1.10 15.99 0.01
N PRO A 30 -0.11 15.28 -0.56
CA PRO A 30 0.76 14.40 0.20
C PRO A 30 1.58 15.22 1.21
N LEU A 31 1.61 14.77 2.47
CA LEU A 31 2.38 15.41 3.55
C LEU A 31 3.88 15.26 3.35
N ILE A 32 4.29 14.19 2.67
CA ILE A 32 5.67 13.87 2.33
C ILE A 32 5.80 13.91 0.81
N ASP A 33 6.49 14.91 0.30
CA ASP A 33 6.81 14.99 -1.13
C ASP A 33 7.95 14.01 -1.47
N THR A 34 7.60 12.90 -2.12
CA THR A 34 8.55 11.86 -2.53
C THR A 34 9.12 12.07 -3.93
N SER A 35 8.69 13.09 -4.66
CA SER A 35 9.06 13.32 -6.07
C SER A 35 10.56 13.48 -6.34
N GLN A 36 11.34 13.83 -5.32
CA GLN A 36 12.80 14.04 -5.41
C GLN A 36 13.60 13.04 -4.57
N THR A 37 12.99 11.93 -4.14
CA THR A 37 13.63 10.96 -3.26
C THR A 37 13.93 9.67 -4.02
N HIS A 38 15.19 9.43 -4.38
CA HIS A 38 15.63 8.27 -5.15
C HIS A 38 16.32 7.20 -4.31
N ASP A 39 16.54 7.44 -3.02
CA ASP A 39 17.09 6.48 -2.08
C ASP A 39 16.41 6.56 -0.70
N GLY A 40 16.52 5.49 0.08
CA GLY A 40 15.90 5.40 1.40
C GLY A 40 16.45 6.41 2.40
N ARG A 41 17.67 6.93 2.18
CA ARG A 41 18.25 7.98 3.05
C ARG A 41 17.64 9.33 2.74
N ALA A 42 17.46 9.66 1.46
CA ALA A 42 16.78 10.88 1.03
C ALA A 42 15.33 10.87 1.51
N LEU A 43 14.64 9.74 1.37
CA LEU A 43 13.26 9.55 1.85
C LEU A 43 13.13 9.82 3.35
N ILE A 44 13.98 9.22 4.19
CA ILE A 44 13.96 9.45 5.65
C ILE A 44 14.30 10.91 5.98
N ARG A 45 15.24 11.51 5.28
CA ARG A 45 15.59 12.93 5.47
C ARG A 45 14.40 13.83 5.13
N ARG A 46 13.72 13.56 4.02
CA ARG A 46 12.54 14.31 3.60
C ARG A 46 11.41 14.16 4.60
N MET A 47 11.10 12.92 4.99
CA MET A 47 10.10 12.60 6.01
C MET A 47 10.37 13.34 7.34
N THR A 48 11.64 13.43 7.77
CA THR A 48 11.99 14.15 9.00
C THR A 48 11.92 15.67 8.85
N HIS A 49 12.19 16.19 7.67
CA HIS A 49 12.07 17.61 7.37
C HIS A 49 10.59 18.03 7.36
N ASP A 50 9.75 17.33 6.65
CA ASP A 50 8.33 17.66 6.49
C ASP A 50 7.54 17.35 7.78
N GLY A 51 7.90 16.27 8.49
CA GLY A 51 7.36 15.90 9.80
C GLY A 51 7.97 16.61 11.00
N ARG A 52 8.78 17.67 10.80
CA ARG A 52 9.49 18.41 11.87
C ARG A 52 8.60 18.91 13.01
N HIS A 53 7.35 19.22 12.72
CA HIS A 53 6.38 19.72 13.71
C HIS A 53 5.94 18.63 14.72
N TRP A 54 6.06 17.33 14.38
CA TRP A 54 5.91 16.22 15.33
C TRP A 54 7.27 15.79 15.93
N LEU A 55 8.35 15.85 15.13
CA LEU A 55 9.66 15.39 15.54
C LEU A 55 10.27 16.29 16.62
N ARG A 56 10.19 17.62 16.46
CA ARG A 56 10.77 18.59 17.40
C ARG A 56 10.19 18.50 18.81
N PRO A 57 8.85 18.53 19.01
CA PRO A 57 8.28 18.38 20.36
C PRO A 57 8.64 17.04 20.98
N GLY A 58 8.62 15.95 20.20
CA GLY A 58 9.02 14.62 20.67
C GLY A 58 10.47 14.52 21.09
N SER A 59 11.38 15.17 20.34
CA SER A 59 12.81 15.24 20.66
C SER A 59 13.07 16.07 21.91
N ILE A 60 12.42 17.22 22.05
CA ILE A 60 12.51 18.08 23.24
C ILE A 60 11.95 17.33 24.46
N ALA A 61 10.80 16.70 24.31
CA ALA A 61 10.20 15.90 25.39
C ALA A 61 11.11 14.72 25.79
N SER A 62 11.75 14.07 24.83
CA SER A 62 12.72 13.00 25.09
C SER A 62 13.92 13.51 25.90
N ALA A 63 14.46 14.69 25.54
CA ALA A 63 15.55 15.33 26.28
C ALA A 63 15.11 15.72 27.70
N LEU A 64 13.89 16.27 27.84
CA LEU A 64 13.35 16.66 29.16
C LEU A 64 13.13 15.43 30.08
N VAL A 65 12.58 14.32 29.54
CA VAL A 65 12.48 13.06 30.29
C VAL A 65 13.87 12.59 30.75
N SER A 66 14.88 12.75 29.92
CA SER A 66 16.26 12.39 30.26
C SER A 66 16.88 13.28 31.33
N LEU A 67 16.63 14.59 31.30
CA LEU A 67 17.04 15.50 32.37
C LEU A 67 16.40 15.15 33.69
N VAL A 68 15.12 14.81 33.70
CA VAL A 68 14.44 14.34 34.91
C VAL A 68 15.03 13.02 35.42
N ASN A 69 15.34 12.10 34.53
CA ASN A 69 15.96 10.81 34.90
C ASN A 69 17.34 10.99 35.56
N ILE A 70 18.07 12.05 35.20
CA ILE A 70 19.35 12.42 35.84
C ILE A 70 19.09 13.19 37.14
N GLY A 71 18.18 14.14 37.14
CA GLY A 71 17.87 14.99 38.27
C GLY A 71 17.29 14.29 39.48
N VAL A 72 16.45 13.26 39.27
CA VAL A 72 15.83 12.49 40.36
C VAL A 72 16.85 11.80 41.27
N PRO A 73 17.85 11.04 40.78
CA PRO A 73 18.91 10.50 41.63
C PRO A 73 19.71 11.57 42.37
N MET A 74 19.97 12.70 41.70
CA MET A 74 20.69 13.81 42.35
C MET A 74 19.89 14.45 43.48
N ALA A 75 18.59 14.67 43.27
CA ALA A 75 17.69 15.20 44.28
C ALA A 75 17.52 14.25 45.47
N LEU A 76 17.44 12.94 45.20
CA LEU A 76 17.39 11.91 46.26
C LEU A 76 18.69 11.90 47.08
N GLY A 77 19.85 12.01 46.42
CA GLY A 77 21.12 12.09 47.12
C GLY A 77 21.18 13.32 48.07
N ARG A 78 20.75 14.48 47.57
CA ARG A 78 20.67 15.71 48.40
C ARG A 78 19.66 15.59 49.52
N ALA A 79 18.49 14.94 49.27
CA ALA A 79 17.51 14.66 50.32
C ALA A 79 18.09 13.81 51.46
N ILE A 80 19.02 12.90 51.16
CA ILE A 80 19.70 12.09 52.18
C ILE A 80 20.74 12.95 52.92
N ASP A 81 21.60 13.68 52.20
CA ASP A 81 22.66 14.46 52.86
C ASP A 81 22.08 15.60 53.69
N ASP A 82 21.24 16.47 53.12
CA ASP A 82 20.70 17.65 53.76
C ASP A 82 19.55 17.35 54.72
N GLY A 83 18.74 16.31 54.42
CA GLY A 83 17.56 15.96 55.18
C GLY A 83 17.81 14.93 56.29
N VAL A 84 18.40 13.77 55.88
CA VAL A 84 18.56 12.66 56.82
C VAL A 84 19.83 12.78 57.66
N VAL A 85 20.97 13.01 57.00
CA VAL A 85 22.30 13.10 57.70
C VAL A 85 22.41 14.38 58.48
N ALA A 86 21.97 15.52 57.96
CA ALA A 86 21.95 16.81 58.69
C ALA A 86 20.77 16.91 59.69
N GLY A 87 19.76 16.06 59.60
CA GLY A 87 18.61 16.08 60.52
C GLY A 87 17.59 17.20 60.22
N ASP A 88 17.62 17.81 59.03
CA ASP A 88 16.71 18.90 58.65
C ASP A 88 15.47 18.36 57.91
N ALA A 89 14.36 18.23 58.65
CA ALA A 89 13.09 17.76 58.10
C ALA A 89 12.49 18.70 57.03
N THR A 90 12.81 19.99 57.08
CA THR A 90 12.31 20.98 56.11
C THR A 90 13.06 20.84 54.76
N ALA A 91 14.37 20.64 54.81
CA ALA A 91 15.17 20.30 53.65
C ALA A 91 14.72 18.96 52.99
N LEU A 92 14.46 17.93 53.80
CA LEU A 92 13.94 16.66 53.35
C LEU A 92 12.61 16.82 52.60
N ALA A 93 11.63 17.51 53.23
CA ALA A 93 10.34 17.78 52.61
C ALA A 93 10.45 18.55 51.29
N GLY A 94 11.36 19.54 51.20
CA GLY A 94 11.64 20.33 50.00
C GLY A 94 12.19 19.47 48.86
N TRP A 95 13.17 18.60 49.13
CA TRP A 95 13.74 17.70 48.13
C TRP A 95 12.73 16.64 47.66
N LEU A 96 11.90 16.08 48.58
CA LEU A 96 10.86 15.14 48.19
C LEU A 96 9.76 15.79 47.34
N ALA A 97 9.39 17.06 47.66
CA ALA A 97 8.46 17.83 46.85
C ALA A 97 9.03 18.08 45.42
N LEU A 98 10.34 18.36 45.32
CA LEU A 98 11.03 18.53 44.03
C LEU A 98 11.02 17.22 43.23
N VAL A 99 11.28 16.08 43.88
CA VAL A 99 11.18 14.75 43.23
C VAL A 99 9.75 14.48 42.74
N ALA A 100 8.73 14.77 43.54
CA ALA A 100 7.34 14.63 43.14
C ALA A 100 7.00 15.53 41.92
N LEU A 101 7.43 16.79 41.94
CA LEU A 101 7.28 17.71 40.83
C LEU A 101 8.00 17.20 39.55
N ALA A 102 9.22 16.67 39.70
CA ALA A 102 9.97 16.07 38.60
C ALA A 102 9.22 14.90 37.93
N TYR A 103 8.56 14.05 38.71
CA TYR A 103 7.71 12.98 38.16
C TYR A 103 6.46 13.51 37.44
N VAL A 104 5.86 14.60 37.92
CA VAL A 104 4.74 15.26 37.21
C VAL A 104 5.23 15.83 35.87
N VAL A 105 6.37 16.52 35.85
CA VAL A 105 7.00 17.04 34.61
C VAL A 105 7.34 15.89 33.67
N ARG A 106 7.88 14.80 34.20
CA ARG A 106 8.17 13.59 33.40
C ARG A 106 6.91 13.01 32.77
N ALA A 107 5.80 12.91 33.49
CA ALA A 107 4.53 12.42 32.97
C ALA A 107 4.00 13.32 31.85
N ALA A 108 4.04 14.64 32.04
CA ALA A 108 3.67 15.60 31.00
C ALA A 108 4.58 15.51 29.76
N ALA A 109 5.89 15.39 29.94
CA ALA A 109 6.83 15.19 28.84
C ALA A 109 6.60 13.85 28.12
N GLN A 110 6.26 12.78 28.85
CA GLN A 110 5.96 11.49 28.25
C GLN A 110 4.70 11.53 27.36
N THR A 111 3.68 12.31 27.74
CA THR A 111 2.50 12.52 26.87
C THR A 111 2.86 13.33 25.62
N ALA A 112 3.68 14.38 25.74
CA ALA A 112 4.18 15.13 24.59
C ALA A 112 5.03 14.27 23.64
N ARG A 113 5.80 13.32 24.17
CA ARG A 113 6.56 12.35 23.38
C ARG A 113 5.68 11.44 22.53
N MET A 114 4.42 11.20 22.94
CA MET A 114 3.47 10.41 22.13
C MET A 114 3.14 11.06 20.78
N GLN A 115 3.33 12.37 20.62
CA GLN A 115 3.16 13.05 19.32
C GLN A 115 4.09 12.50 18.25
N THR A 116 5.25 11.98 18.62
CA THR A 116 6.15 11.30 17.68
C THR A 116 5.53 10.04 17.09
N ASN A 117 4.73 9.30 17.88
CA ASN A 117 4.01 8.13 17.39
C ASN A 117 2.89 8.53 16.42
N VAL A 118 2.23 9.67 16.67
CA VAL A 118 1.23 10.23 15.75
C VAL A 118 1.92 10.60 14.43
N GLY A 119 3.05 11.31 14.48
CA GLY A 119 3.84 11.65 13.29
C GLY A 119 4.28 10.40 12.50
N ALA A 120 4.72 9.35 13.19
CA ALA A 120 5.07 8.08 12.55
C ALA A 120 3.85 7.41 11.88
N ALA A 121 2.68 7.43 12.52
CA ALA A 121 1.45 6.84 11.98
C ALA A 121 0.92 7.62 10.76
N VAL A 122 0.97 8.94 10.81
CA VAL A 122 0.58 9.81 9.69
C VAL A 122 1.53 9.60 8.50
N SER A 123 2.84 9.58 8.74
CA SER A 123 3.84 9.28 7.70
C SER A 123 3.66 7.87 7.11
N GLU A 124 3.29 6.88 7.94
CA GLU A 124 2.97 5.52 7.47
C GLU A 124 1.77 5.51 6.53
N HIS A 125 0.72 6.26 6.87
CA HIS A 125 -0.47 6.37 6.04
C HIS A 125 -0.16 7.03 4.70
N ASP A 126 0.52 8.16 4.72
CA ASP A 126 0.85 8.95 3.54
C ASP A 126 1.73 8.17 2.55
N LEU A 127 2.81 7.56 3.01
CA LEU A 127 3.67 6.71 2.16
C LEU A 127 2.92 5.49 1.62
N ARG A 128 1.96 4.93 2.39
CA ARG A 128 1.14 3.81 1.92
C ARG A 128 0.21 4.22 0.78
N VAL A 129 -0.41 5.40 0.87
CA VAL A 129 -1.27 5.94 -0.18
C VAL A 129 -0.46 6.17 -1.45
N GLN A 130 0.70 6.85 -1.36
CA GLN A 130 1.57 7.09 -2.51
C GLN A 130 2.07 5.80 -3.18
N ALA A 131 2.45 4.78 -2.37
CA ALA A 131 2.83 3.48 -2.92
C ALA A 131 1.65 2.78 -3.62
N LEU A 132 0.43 2.87 -3.05
CA LEU A 132 -0.76 2.30 -3.67
C LEU A 132 -1.11 3.01 -4.98
N GLU A 133 -1.10 4.35 -4.99
CA GLU A 133 -1.34 5.16 -6.18
C GLU A 133 -0.37 4.78 -7.30
N ARG A 134 0.92 4.57 -6.97
CA ARG A 134 1.92 4.12 -7.95
C ARG A 134 1.63 2.70 -8.47
N ILE A 135 1.14 1.79 -7.61
CA ILE A 135 0.81 0.42 -8.01
C ILE A 135 -0.39 0.37 -8.95
N ILE A 136 -1.41 1.20 -8.70
CA ILE A 136 -2.65 1.24 -9.51
C ILE A 136 -2.60 2.26 -10.64
N ALA A 137 -1.47 2.94 -10.81
CA ALA A 137 -1.30 3.96 -11.83
C ALA A 137 -1.58 3.39 -13.25
N PRO A 138 -2.28 4.15 -14.12
CA PRO A 138 -2.69 3.67 -15.44
C PRO A 138 -1.51 3.28 -16.35
N GLU A 139 -0.35 3.88 -16.16
CA GLU A 139 0.89 3.59 -16.88
C GLU A 139 1.54 2.26 -16.48
N GLY A 140 1.04 1.62 -15.43
CA GLY A 140 1.58 0.37 -14.92
C GLY A 140 2.99 0.48 -14.35
N ILE A 141 3.55 -0.66 -13.95
CA ILE A 141 4.92 -0.76 -13.42
C ILE A 141 5.77 -1.50 -14.45
N GLY A 142 6.72 -0.80 -15.07
CA GLY A 142 7.69 -1.39 -15.98
C GLY A 142 8.88 -2.04 -15.25
N GLY A 143 9.73 -2.72 -16.02
CA GLY A 143 10.87 -3.46 -15.47
C GLY A 143 10.56 -4.94 -15.25
N PRO A 144 11.37 -5.66 -14.46
CA PRO A 144 11.17 -7.07 -14.21
C PRO A 144 9.83 -7.34 -13.51
N PRO A 145 9.14 -8.45 -13.85
CA PRO A 145 7.85 -8.77 -13.25
C PRO A 145 7.96 -8.92 -11.73
N ARG A 146 7.11 -8.23 -10.99
CA ARG A 146 7.05 -8.29 -9.52
C ARG A 146 5.91 -9.19 -9.09
N LEU A 147 6.17 -10.00 -8.08
CA LEU A 147 5.13 -10.83 -7.49
C LEU A 147 4.15 -9.96 -6.67
N PRO A 148 2.85 -10.25 -6.67
CA PRO A 148 1.87 -9.52 -5.84
C PRO A 148 2.24 -9.46 -4.36
N GLY A 149 2.88 -10.51 -3.82
CA GLY A 149 3.39 -10.55 -2.45
C GLY A 149 4.51 -9.55 -2.17
N ASP A 150 5.36 -9.25 -3.14
CA ASP A 150 6.43 -8.25 -3.00
C ASP A 150 5.84 -6.84 -2.93
N LEU A 151 4.86 -6.53 -3.79
CA LEU A 151 4.14 -5.25 -3.77
C LEU A 151 3.40 -5.04 -2.44
N LEU A 152 2.71 -6.08 -1.96
CA LEU A 152 2.04 -6.05 -0.66
C LEU A 152 3.04 -5.86 0.50
N SER A 153 4.23 -6.47 0.41
CA SER A 153 5.30 -6.27 1.41
C SER A 153 5.75 -4.82 1.49
N VAL A 154 5.89 -4.14 0.35
CA VAL A 154 6.23 -2.70 0.32
C VAL A 154 5.13 -1.88 1.00
N LEU A 155 3.86 -2.10 0.64
CA LEU A 155 2.70 -1.38 1.19
C LEU A 155 2.54 -1.53 2.71
N VAL A 156 2.81 -2.70 3.26
CA VAL A 156 2.50 -3.01 4.66
C VAL A 156 3.74 -2.97 5.54
N THR A 157 4.82 -3.66 5.12
CA THR A 157 5.98 -3.89 5.98
C THR A 157 7.05 -2.82 5.81
N ASP A 158 7.37 -2.45 4.57
CA ASP A 158 8.47 -1.52 4.30
C ASP A 158 8.09 -0.10 4.67
N VAL A 159 6.91 0.38 4.27
CA VAL A 159 6.38 1.69 4.68
C VAL A 159 6.36 1.83 6.21
N ARG A 160 5.89 0.81 6.93
CA ARG A 160 5.89 0.79 8.40
C ARG A 160 7.30 0.83 8.99
N THR A 161 8.26 0.15 8.36
CA THR A 161 9.65 0.12 8.82
C THR A 161 10.32 1.49 8.64
N VAL A 162 10.06 2.15 7.51
CA VAL A 162 10.52 3.53 7.25
C VAL A 162 9.93 4.50 8.27
N SER A 163 8.61 4.48 8.47
CA SER A 163 7.92 5.41 9.37
C SER A 163 8.34 5.26 10.83
N ARG A 164 8.67 4.05 11.27
CA ARG A 164 9.21 3.81 12.62
C ARG A 164 10.57 4.44 12.89
N SER A 165 11.36 4.74 11.84
CA SER A 165 12.62 5.48 12.00
C SER A 165 12.42 6.84 12.64
N PHE A 166 11.22 7.44 12.49
CA PHE A 166 10.83 8.69 13.11
C PHE A 166 10.93 8.64 14.65
N ILE A 167 10.47 7.52 15.25
CA ILE A 167 10.53 7.30 16.70
C ILE A 167 11.99 7.12 17.15
N ALA A 168 12.80 6.41 16.36
CA ALA A 168 14.22 6.23 16.66
C ALA A 168 14.96 7.57 16.67
N LEU A 169 14.76 8.40 15.64
CA LEU A 169 15.38 9.70 15.50
C LEU A 169 14.97 10.67 16.63
N ALA A 170 13.68 10.68 17.01
CA ALA A 170 13.19 11.50 18.12
C ALA A 170 13.78 11.11 19.47
N SER A 171 14.24 9.86 19.64
CA SER A 171 14.85 9.38 20.89
C SER A 171 16.34 9.71 21.03
N ILE A 172 17.03 10.04 19.93
CA ILE A 172 18.47 10.30 19.95
C ILE A 172 18.85 11.44 20.90
N PRO A 173 18.20 12.64 20.87
CA PRO A 173 18.55 13.72 21.76
C PRO A 173 18.42 13.33 23.24
N GLY A 174 17.36 12.60 23.61
CA GLY A 174 17.20 12.12 24.97
C GLY A 174 18.32 11.16 25.41
N ASN A 175 18.68 10.21 24.55
CA ASN A 175 19.77 9.27 24.84
C ASN A 175 21.14 9.99 24.98
N VAL A 176 21.38 10.99 24.12
CA VAL A 176 22.59 11.83 24.19
C VAL A 176 22.63 12.63 25.51
N VAL A 177 21.51 13.30 25.87
CA VAL A 177 21.39 14.03 27.13
C VAL A 177 21.61 13.11 28.32
N THR A 178 21.02 11.89 28.32
CA THR A 178 21.23 10.95 29.42
C THR A 178 22.70 10.55 29.55
N LEU A 179 23.37 10.24 28.44
CA LEU A 179 24.76 9.79 28.45
C LEU A 179 25.67 10.89 28.96
N PHE A 180 25.67 12.05 28.30
CA PHE A 180 26.58 13.16 28.66
C PHE A 180 26.18 13.80 29.97
N GLY A 181 24.90 13.99 30.26
CA GLY A 181 24.42 14.56 31.50
C GLY A 181 24.76 13.70 32.73
N SER A 182 24.65 12.36 32.60
CA SER A 182 25.09 11.47 33.69
C SER A 182 26.60 11.48 33.89
N LEU A 183 27.39 11.57 32.81
CA LEU A 183 28.85 11.73 32.92
C LEU A 183 29.25 13.04 33.61
N ILE A 184 28.60 14.13 33.22
CA ILE A 184 28.82 15.47 33.86
C ILE A 184 28.43 15.40 35.34
N ALA A 185 27.25 14.82 35.65
CA ALA A 185 26.81 14.68 37.03
C ALA A 185 27.79 13.85 37.89
N MET A 186 28.34 12.76 37.34
CA MET A 186 29.38 11.96 37.99
C MET A 186 30.70 12.73 38.14
N ALA A 187 31.08 13.58 37.15
CA ALA A 187 32.29 14.40 37.20
C ALA A 187 32.22 15.42 38.35
N LEU A 188 31.04 15.98 38.58
CA LEU A 188 30.81 16.93 39.68
C LEU A 188 30.94 16.30 41.07
N ILE A 189 30.75 14.96 41.17
CA ILE A 189 30.89 14.21 42.40
C ILE A 189 32.36 13.80 42.62
N ASN A 190 32.93 13.07 41.65
CA ASN A 190 34.33 12.63 41.73
C ASN A 190 34.84 12.16 40.34
N GLY A 191 36.05 12.61 39.94
CA GLY A 191 36.65 12.28 38.64
C GLY A 191 36.96 10.78 38.42
N TRP A 192 37.21 10.03 39.51
CA TRP A 192 37.44 8.57 39.39
C TRP A 192 36.22 7.80 38.91
N LEU A 193 35.01 8.29 39.25
CA LEU A 193 33.76 7.68 38.77
C LEU A 193 33.60 7.86 37.25
N VAL A 194 33.97 9.02 36.74
CA VAL A 194 33.96 9.27 35.28
C VAL A 194 34.97 8.37 34.58
N LEU A 195 36.19 8.28 35.12
CA LEU A 195 37.25 7.46 34.53
C LEU A 195 36.80 6.00 34.45
N ALA A 196 36.24 5.44 35.52
CA ALA A 196 35.69 4.10 35.55
C ALA A 196 34.56 3.91 34.51
N THR A 197 33.66 4.89 34.38
CA THR A 197 32.57 4.85 33.40
C THR A 197 33.09 4.92 31.96
N VAL A 198 33.96 5.85 31.65
CA VAL A 198 34.57 6.03 30.31
C VAL A 198 35.38 4.80 29.89
N CYS A 199 36.14 4.19 30.80
CA CYS A 199 36.88 2.93 30.50
C CYS A 199 35.95 1.73 30.25
N THR A 200 34.77 1.69 30.87
CA THR A 200 33.84 0.58 30.73
C THR A 200 32.97 0.68 29.46
N ILE A 201 32.63 1.89 29.00
CA ILE A 201 31.79 2.11 27.81
C ILE A 201 32.34 1.42 26.55
N PRO A 202 33.62 1.55 26.17
CA PRO A 202 34.16 0.88 24.99
C PRO A 202 34.07 -0.65 25.08
N LEU A 203 34.28 -1.19 26.28
CA LEU A 203 34.15 -2.64 26.52
C LEU A 203 32.71 -3.12 26.30
N LEU A 204 31.72 -2.38 26.80
CA LEU A 204 30.29 -2.67 26.59
C LEU A 204 29.90 -2.59 25.11
N ILE A 205 30.40 -1.56 24.40
CA ILE A 205 30.17 -1.40 22.96
C ILE A 205 30.81 -2.57 22.19
N LEU A 206 32.06 -2.92 22.48
CA LEU A 206 32.76 -4.04 21.82
C LEU A 206 32.01 -5.36 22.00
N LEU A 207 31.54 -5.62 23.22
CA LEU A 207 30.77 -6.84 23.55
C LEU A 207 29.43 -6.87 22.80
N SER A 208 28.76 -5.71 22.74
CA SER A 208 27.50 -5.55 22.01
C SER A 208 27.69 -5.79 20.49
N VAL A 209 28.70 -5.19 19.88
CA VAL A 209 28.95 -5.28 18.44
C VAL A 209 29.35 -6.71 18.04
N LYS A 210 30.26 -7.36 18.80
CA LYS A 210 30.68 -8.75 18.53
C LYS A 210 29.52 -9.75 18.65
N GLY A 211 28.59 -9.52 19.57
CA GLY A 211 27.42 -10.38 19.79
C GLY A 211 26.33 -10.28 18.72
N VAL A 212 26.30 -9.21 17.90
CA VAL A 212 25.25 -9.00 16.88
C VAL A 212 25.38 -9.95 15.69
N ALA A 213 26.62 -10.27 15.26
CA ALA A 213 26.86 -11.09 14.07
C ALA A 213 26.21 -12.48 14.13
N PRO A 214 26.36 -13.26 15.24
CA PRO A 214 25.67 -14.55 15.37
C PRO A 214 24.14 -14.41 15.42
N VAL A 215 23.61 -13.34 16.04
CA VAL A 215 22.17 -13.08 16.05
C VAL A 215 21.65 -12.84 14.63
N LYS A 216 22.29 -11.95 13.85
CA LYS A 216 21.93 -11.69 12.44
C LYS A 216 21.95 -12.97 11.60
N ARG A 217 22.98 -13.80 11.74
CA ARG A 217 23.12 -15.05 10.96
C ARG A 217 21.98 -16.04 11.26
N ASN A 218 21.63 -16.21 12.54
CA ASN A 218 20.55 -17.12 12.93
C ASN A 218 19.16 -16.55 12.55
N THR A 219 18.92 -15.26 12.71
CA THR A 219 17.66 -14.63 12.27
C THR A 219 17.43 -14.78 10.75
N ARG A 220 18.48 -14.70 9.93
CA ARG A 220 18.34 -14.98 8.48
C ARG A 220 17.96 -16.44 8.20
N ARG A 221 18.49 -17.39 8.97
CA ARG A 221 18.13 -18.82 8.85
C ARG A 221 16.70 -19.07 9.29
N GLU A 222 16.29 -18.47 10.40
CA GLU A 222 14.90 -18.50 10.90
C GLU A 222 13.92 -18.02 9.85
N ARG A 223 14.15 -16.84 9.26
CA ARG A 223 13.27 -16.28 8.19
C ARG A 223 13.15 -17.19 6.98
N ARG A 224 14.25 -17.87 6.57
CA ARG A 224 14.21 -18.85 5.46
C ARG A 224 13.37 -20.07 5.83
N ALA A 225 13.51 -20.56 7.05
CA ALA A 225 12.72 -21.69 7.53
C ALA A 225 11.24 -21.34 7.71
N GLU A 226 10.92 -20.14 8.21
CA GLU A 226 9.55 -19.60 8.29
C GLU A 226 8.92 -19.47 6.88
N ALA A 227 9.66 -18.97 5.90
CA ALA A 227 9.20 -18.89 4.51
C ALA A 227 8.91 -20.29 3.93
N ALA A 228 9.73 -21.30 4.24
CA ALA A 228 9.48 -22.67 3.80
C ALA A 228 8.22 -23.27 4.45
N VAL A 229 7.96 -22.97 5.74
CA VAL A 229 6.73 -23.37 6.44
C VAL A 229 5.50 -22.69 5.81
N ALA A 230 5.59 -21.39 5.57
CA ALA A 230 4.50 -20.62 4.93
C ALA A 230 4.21 -21.12 3.52
N GLY A 231 5.24 -21.35 2.70
CA GLY A 231 5.10 -21.94 1.36
C GLY A 231 4.43 -23.31 1.39
N SER A 232 4.89 -24.20 2.29
CA SER A 232 4.27 -25.52 2.45
C SER A 232 2.80 -25.43 2.92
N ALA A 233 2.45 -24.46 3.76
CA ALA A 233 1.06 -24.24 4.18
C ALA A 233 0.20 -23.74 3.01
N ALA A 234 0.73 -22.82 2.20
CA ALA A 234 0.05 -22.29 1.02
C ALA A 234 -0.20 -23.39 -0.02
N ASP A 235 0.80 -24.26 -0.29
CA ASP A 235 0.64 -25.42 -1.20
C ASP A 235 -0.46 -26.37 -0.73
N LEU A 236 -0.52 -26.64 0.60
CA LEU A 236 -1.55 -27.51 1.16
C LEU A 236 -2.96 -26.91 1.11
N THR A 237 -3.06 -25.59 1.29
CA THR A 237 -4.36 -24.90 1.20
C THR A 237 -4.84 -24.77 -0.22
N SER A 238 -3.98 -24.48 -1.19
CA SER A 238 -4.33 -24.44 -2.61
C SER A 238 -4.70 -25.82 -3.15
N GLY A 239 -3.99 -26.88 -2.69
CA GLY A 239 -4.29 -28.28 -3.04
C GLY A 239 -5.34 -28.97 -2.18
N LEU A 240 -6.06 -28.26 -1.30
CA LEU A 240 -6.95 -28.86 -0.29
C LEU A 240 -8.01 -29.81 -0.91
N ARG A 241 -8.62 -29.40 -2.02
CA ARG A 241 -9.64 -30.21 -2.73
C ARG A 241 -9.07 -31.54 -3.22
N VAL A 242 -7.83 -31.53 -3.75
CA VAL A 242 -7.15 -32.74 -4.21
C VAL A 242 -6.77 -33.64 -3.03
N ILE A 243 -6.26 -33.06 -1.95
CA ILE A 243 -5.89 -33.79 -0.73
C ILE A 243 -7.10 -34.49 -0.12
N GLN A 244 -8.26 -33.81 -0.10
CA GLN A 244 -9.52 -34.37 0.41
C GLN A 244 -10.06 -35.47 -0.53
N GLY A 245 -10.08 -35.21 -1.85
CA GLY A 245 -10.56 -36.19 -2.84
C GLY A 245 -9.75 -37.48 -2.86
N LEU A 246 -8.43 -37.41 -2.64
CA LEU A 246 -7.55 -38.58 -2.59
C LEU A 246 -7.40 -39.16 -1.17
N SER A 247 -8.13 -38.65 -0.17
CA SER A 247 -7.99 -39.03 1.26
C SER A 247 -6.53 -39.00 1.77
N ALA A 248 -5.72 -38.06 1.21
CA ALA A 248 -4.27 -37.96 1.47
C ALA A 248 -3.92 -37.10 2.70
N SER A 249 -4.90 -36.68 3.52
CA SER A 249 -4.75 -35.77 4.65
C SER A 249 -3.64 -36.19 5.63
N ARG A 250 -3.53 -37.50 5.90
CA ARG A 250 -2.50 -38.02 6.81
C ARG A 250 -1.08 -37.82 6.26
N ARG A 251 -0.86 -38.06 4.95
CA ARG A 251 0.44 -37.84 4.30
C ARG A 251 0.82 -36.37 4.25
N ALA A 252 -0.16 -35.52 3.89
CA ALA A 252 0.00 -34.07 3.89
C ALA A 252 0.41 -33.52 5.26
N THR A 253 -0.29 -33.97 6.33
CA THR A 253 0.03 -33.59 7.71
C THR A 253 1.43 -34.05 8.14
N VAL A 254 1.83 -35.27 7.80
CA VAL A 254 3.18 -35.77 8.13
C VAL A 254 4.26 -34.93 7.45
N ARG A 255 4.07 -34.64 6.14
CA ARG A 255 5.01 -33.78 5.39
C ARG A 255 5.13 -32.38 5.98
N PHE A 256 3.99 -31.73 6.27
CA PHE A 256 3.98 -30.42 6.92
C PHE A 256 4.66 -30.42 8.29
N ARG A 257 4.44 -31.46 9.11
CA ARG A 257 5.09 -31.58 10.42
C ARG A 257 6.62 -31.62 10.33
N VAL A 258 7.19 -32.20 9.28
CA VAL A 258 8.65 -32.20 9.09
C VAL A 258 9.15 -30.78 8.88
N VAL A 259 8.57 -30.07 7.92
CA VAL A 259 8.95 -28.67 7.60
C VAL A 259 8.71 -27.75 8.82
N SER A 260 7.57 -27.92 9.49
CA SER A 260 7.24 -27.15 10.71
C SER A 260 8.23 -27.41 11.86
N ARG A 261 8.71 -28.65 12.04
CA ARG A 261 9.73 -28.97 13.05
C ARG A 261 11.08 -28.34 12.72
N GLU A 262 11.46 -28.29 11.44
CA GLU A 262 12.67 -27.59 11.00
C GLU A 262 12.55 -26.08 11.27
N GLY A 263 11.39 -25.48 10.98
CA GLY A 263 11.07 -24.10 11.33
C GLY A 263 11.19 -23.85 12.83
N LEU A 264 10.56 -24.69 13.64
CA LEU A 264 10.65 -24.63 15.11
C LEU A 264 12.08 -24.73 15.61
N ALA A 265 12.86 -25.67 15.08
CA ALA A 265 14.28 -25.83 15.47
C ALA A 265 15.11 -24.58 15.13
N ALA A 266 14.87 -23.95 13.97
CA ALA A 266 15.52 -22.69 13.58
C ALA A 266 15.13 -21.55 14.53
N THR A 267 13.84 -21.41 14.84
CA THR A 267 13.31 -20.40 15.77
C THR A 267 13.89 -20.59 17.17
N LEU A 268 13.87 -21.81 17.72
CA LEU A 268 14.42 -22.09 19.04
C LEU A 268 15.93 -21.79 19.11
N ARG A 269 16.68 -22.10 18.04
CA ARG A 269 18.12 -21.77 17.96
C ARG A 269 18.33 -20.25 17.98
N THR A 270 17.56 -19.50 17.19
CA THR A 270 17.63 -18.03 17.19
C THR A 270 17.26 -17.45 18.54
N ARG A 271 16.18 -17.95 19.16
CA ARG A 271 15.74 -17.52 20.50
C ARG A 271 16.83 -17.77 21.54
N ARG A 272 17.50 -18.94 21.48
CA ARG A 272 18.61 -19.26 22.39
C ARG A 272 19.80 -18.31 22.19
N VAL A 273 20.22 -18.10 20.93
CA VAL A 273 21.36 -17.18 20.62
C VAL A 273 21.03 -15.76 21.03
N ARG A 274 19.79 -15.30 20.77
CA ARG A 274 19.31 -13.98 21.18
C ARG A 274 19.23 -13.85 22.69
N GLY A 275 18.76 -14.89 23.40
CA GLY A 275 18.71 -14.95 24.85
C GLY A 275 20.09 -14.84 25.48
N VAL A 276 21.07 -15.60 24.99
CA VAL A 276 22.47 -15.53 25.43
C VAL A 276 23.03 -14.12 25.19
N TYR A 277 22.82 -13.55 23.98
CA TYR A 277 23.27 -12.20 23.67
C TYR A 277 22.68 -11.16 24.63
N THR A 278 21.34 -11.14 24.78
CA THR A 278 20.66 -10.21 25.68
C THR A 278 21.09 -10.42 27.14
N GLY A 279 21.21 -11.67 27.56
CA GLY A 279 21.72 -12.03 28.88
C GLY A 279 23.13 -11.52 29.14
N THR A 280 24.04 -11.72 28.17
CA THR A 280 25.42 -11.22 28.28
C THR A 280 25.48 -9.68 28.36
N VAL A 281 24.73 -8.98 27.52
CA VAL A 281 24.67 -7.51 27.56
C VAL A 281 24.10 -7.01 28.90
N ASN A 282 23.02 -7.62 29.38
CA ASN A 282 22.43 -7.25 30.67
C ASN A 282 23.36 -7.57 31.85
N ALA A 283 24.01 -8.71 31.83
CA ALA A 283 25.01 -9.08 32.84
C ALA A 283 26.19 -8.10 32.85
N SER A 284 26.66 -7.68 31.66
CA SER A 284 27.76 -6.69 31.56
C SER A 284 27.35 -5.33 32.13
N VAL A 285 26.10 -4.87 31.87
CA VAL A 285 25.56 -3.64 32.50
C VAL A 285 25.44 -3.83 34.02
N GLY A 286 24.99 -5.01 34.48
CA GLY A 286 24.95 -5.33 35.92
C GLY A 286 26.32 -5.28 36.58
N VAL A 287 27.33 -5.88 35.97
CA VAL A 287 28.73 -5.82 36.44
C VAL A 287 29.23 -4.37 36.49
N PHE A 288 28.94 -3.58 35.44
CA PHE A 288 29.28 -2.16 35.41
C PHE A 288 28.67 -1.39 36.60
N ILE A 289 27.37 -1.57 36.87
CA ILE A 289 26.70 -0.94 38.00
C ILE A 289 27.34 -1.40 39.32
N THR A 290 27.64 -2.69 39.44
CA THR A 290 28.27 -3.23 40.66
C THR A 290 29.65 -2.63 40.89
N VAL A 291 30.49 -2.56 39.85
CA VAL A 291 31.83 -1.94 39.95
C VAL A 291 31.75 -0.46 40.36
N LEU A 292 30.84 0.30 39.75
CA LEU A 292 30.62 1.68 40.14
C LEU A 292 30.11 1.82 41.56
N THR A 293 29.20 0.96 42.01
CA THR A 293 28.67 0.94 43.35
C THR A 293 29.77 0.65 44.38
N VAL A 294 30.62 -0.36 44.13
CA VAL A 294 31.74 -0.72 45.01
C VAL A 294 32.77 0.41 45.05
N LEU A 295 33.10 1.01 43.89
CA LEU A 295 34.01 2.14 43.84
C LEU A 295 33.46 3.36 44.61
N ALA A 296 32.16 3.68 44.40
CA ALA A 296 31.52 4.78 45.12
C ALA A 296 31.44 4.49 46.62
N GLY A 297 31.15 3.24 47.02
CA GLY A 297 31.16 2.81 48.44
C GLY A 297 32.53 2.95 49.06
N TRP A 298 33.61 2.55 48.37
CA TRP A 298 34.97 2.75 48.83
C TRP A 298 35.34 4.22 49.00
N LEU A 299 34.97 5.08 48.02
CA LEU A 299 35.19 6.52 48.10
C LEU A 299 34.38 7.16 49.25
N THR A 300 33.23 6.61 49.62
CA THR A 300 32.43 7.08 50.77
C THR A 300 33.10 6.70 52.07
N LEU A 301 33.63 5.48 52.20
CA LEU A 301 34.38 5.04 53.39
C LEU A 301 35.69 5.84 53.55
N ASP A 302 36.34 6.25 52.47
CA ASP A 302 37.51 7.09 52.45
C ASP A 302 37.20 8.60 52.74
N GLY A 303 35.91 8.92 52.94
CA GLY A 303 35.45 10.29 53.23
C GLY A 303 35.48 11.28 52.05
N ARG A 304 35.70 10.78 50.83
CA ARG A 304 35.82 11.62 49.60
C ARG A 304 34.47 12.00 48.99
N ILE A 305 33.44 11.26 49.25
CA ILE A 305 32.08 11.55 48.83
C ILE A 305 31.08 11.27 49.97
N SER A 306 29.93 11.97 49.95
CA SER A 306 28.86 11.79 50.92
C SER A 306 28.04 10.53 50.69
N VAL A 307 27.25 10.10 51.66
CA VAL A 307 26.30 8.97 51.55
C VAL A 307 25.23 9.26 50.50
N GLY A 308 24.73 10.49 50.39
CA GLY A 308 23.80 10.92 49.38
C GLY A 308 24.41 10.89 47.98
N SER A 309 25.71 11.24 47.87
CA SER A 309 26.44 11.10 46.61
C SER A 309 26.57 9.65 46.17
N LEU A 310 26.77 8.69 47.08
CA LEU A 310 26.75 7.25 46.77
C LEU A 310 25.40 6.84 46.15
N VAL A 311 24.28 7.24 46.75
CA VAL A 311 22.94 6.93 46.21
C VAL A 311 22.73 7.58 44.85
N THR A 312 23.22 8.79 44.67
CA THR A 312 23.21 9.50 43.37
C THR A 312 23.94 8.70 42.29
N VAL A 313 25.18 8.23 42.57
CA VAL A 313 26.00 7.45 41.63
C VAL A 313 25.32 6.16 41.23
N VAL A 314 24.76 5.43 42.19
CA VAL A 314 24.00 4.18 41.89
C VAL A 314 22.80 4.46 41.01
N GLY A 315 22.02 5.51 41.27
CA GLY A 315 20.91 5.93 40.46
C GLY A 315 21.32 6.34 39.03
N LEU A 316 22.40 7.14 38.90
CA LEU A 316 22.94 7.55 37.60
C LEU A 316 23.47 6.36 36.81
N ALA A 317 24.15 5.40 37.46
CA ALA A 317 24.62 4.17 36.80
C ALA A 317 23.48 3.33 36.20
N GLN A 318 22.34 3.26 36.90
CA GLN A 318 21.14 2.56 36.39
C GLN A 318 20.55 3.27 35.17
N THR A 319 20.57 4.62 35.12
CA THR A 319 20.02 5.38 33.99
C THR A 319 20.87 5.29 32.72
N LEU A 320 22.16 4.92 32.80
CA LEU A 320 23.06 4.77 31.66
C LEU A 320 22.81 3.51 30.81
N GLY A 321 22.24 2.46 31.38
CA GLY A 321 22.04 1.20 30.67
C GLY A 321 21.22 1.28 29.37
N PRO A 322 20.01 1.86 29.39
CA PRO A 322 19.18 2.02 28.19
C PRO A 322 19.82 2.85 27.07
N PRO A 323 20.38 4.06 27.30
CA PRO A 323 21.03 4.86 26.26
C PRO A 323 22.23 4.15 25.61
N LEU A 324 23.04 3.44 26.39
CA LEU A 324 24.19 2.69 25.86
C LEU A 324 23.75 1.62 24.85
N ARG A 325 22.65 0.92 25.11
CA ARG A 325 22.08 -0.05 24.18
C ARG A 325 21.45 0.64 22.96
N ALA A 326 20.66 1.69 23.19
CA ALA A 326 19.95 2.40 22.15
C ALA A 326 20.91 3.05 21.14
N LEU A 327 21.93 3.78 21.61
CA LEU A 327 22.90 4.44 20.73
C LEU A 327 23.86 3.46 20.05
N GLY A 328 24.17 2.32 20.68
CA GLY A 328 25.13 1.36 20.15
C GLY A 328 24.60 0.51 18.98
N VAL A 329 23.51 -0.20 19.17
CA VAL A 329 23.05 -1.24 18.21
C VAL A 329 21.63 -1.03 17.76
N ASP A 330 20.72 -0.68 18.66
CA ASP A 330 19.30 -0.67 18.36
C ASP A 330 18.93 0.41 17.32
N THR A 331 19.38 1.65 17.53
CA THR A 331 19.13 2.77 16.61
C THR A 331 19.81 2.55 15.26
N ALA A 332 21.08 2.10 15.26
CA ALA A 332 21.81 1.84 14.02
C ALA A 332 21.15 0.72 13.19
N THR A 333 20.69 -0.34 13.86
CA THR A 333 19.99 -1.45 13.18
C THR A 333 18.62 -1.02 12.66
N MET A 334 17.90 -0.22 13.44
CA MET A 334 16.58 0.30 13.04
C MET A 334 16.71 1.23 11.83
N LEU A 335 17.69 2.15 11.83
CA LEU A 335 17.95 3.04 10.70
C LEU A 335 18.43 2.26 9.47
N ALA A 336 19.31 1.27 9.62
CA ALA A 336 19.76 0.43 8.51
C ALA A 336 18.60 -0.35 7.86
N ASN A 337 17.68 -0.87 8.66
CA ASN A 337 16.47 -1.53 8.15
C ASN A 337 15.55 -0.52 7.46
N ALA A 338 15.39 0.67 8.04
CA ALA A 338 14.57 1.72 7.46
C ALA A 338 15.13 2.21 6.12
N HIS A 339 16.46 2.36 6.00
CA HIS A 339 17.12 2.69 4.72
C HIS A 339 16.83 1.61 3.67
N ALA A 340 17.06 0.33 3.99
CA ALA A 340 16.82 -0.76 3.05
C ALA A 340 15.34 -0.90 2.63
N SER A 341 14.40 -0.62 3.53
CA SER A 341 12.97 -0.58 3.21
C SER A 341 12.60 0.66 2.40
N GLY A 342 13.24 1.80 2.68
CA GLY A 342 13.10 3.03 1.91
C GLY A 342 13.64 2.88 0.48
N ASP A 343 14.78 2.19 0.30
CA ASP A 343 15.32 1.90 -1.03
C ASP A 343 14.31 1.11 -1.88
N ARG A 344 13.64 0.09 -1.29
CA ARG A 344 12.60 -0.68 -2.00
C ARG A 344 11.34 0.14 -2.31
N PHE A 345 10.97 1.05 -1.41
CA PHE A 345 9.88 2.00 -1.67
C PHE A 345 10.23 2.93 -2.84
N CYS A 346 11.42 3.53 -2.84
CA CYS A 346 11.88 4.41 -3.92
C CYS A 346 12.02 3.63 -5.24
N GLU A 347 12.52 2.42 -5.21
CA GLU A 347 12.59 1.54 -6.40
C GLU A 347 11.21 1.25 -6.99
N LEU A 348 10.16 1.10 -6.15
CA LEU A 348 8.79 0.97 -6.62
C LEU A 348 8.27 2.29 -7.19
N HIS A 349 8.51 3.40 -6.48
CA HIS A 349 8.04 4.72 -6.86
C HIS A 349 8.68 5.21 -8.17
N ASP A 350 9.99 5.02 -8.31
CA ASP A 350 10.80 5.40 -9.47
C ASP A 350 10.76 4.37 -10.62
N SER A 351 10.00 3.27 -10.46
CA SER A 351 9.88 2.28 -11.53
C SER A 351 9.39 2.94 -12.81
N PRO A 352 10.02 2.66 -13.96
CA PRO A 352 9.56 3.22 -15.23
C PRO A 352 8.10 2.83 -15.49
N ALA A 353 7.41 3.62 -16.27
CA ALA A 353 6.11 3.24 -16.79
C ALA A 353 6.23 1.97 -17.66
N ALA A 354 5.28 1.05 -17.53
CA ALA A 354 5.24 -0.12 -18.41
C ALA A 354 4.91 0.29 -19.86
N TRP A 355 4.15 1.37 -20.01
CA TRP A 355 3.82 1.98 -21.30
C TRP A 355 3.66 3.51 -21.13
N GLN A 356 3.85 4.24 -22.22
CA GLN A 356 3.64 5.68 -22.23
C GLN A 356 2.15 5.99 -22.25
N VAL A 357 1.70 6.80 -21.29
CA VAL A 357 0.34 7.33 -21.26
C VAL A 357 0.39 8.74 -21.84
N PRO A 358 -0.24 9.00 -23.00
CA PRO A 358 -0.35 10.33 -23.51
C PRO A 358 -1.14 11.24 -22.54
N PRO A 359 -0.82 12.54 -22.46
CA PRO A 359 -1.56 13.48 -21.65
C PRO A 359 -3.03 13.52 -22.08
N ASP A 360 -3.93 13.68 -21.11
CA ASP A 360 -5.36 13.77 -21.38
C ASP A 360 -5.65 15.02 -22.23
N ASP A 361 -6.51 14.90 -23.24
CA ASP A 361 -6.81 16.00 -24.16
C ASP A 361 -7.46 17.22 -23.44
N SER A 362 -7.98 17.02 -22.23
CA SER A 362 -8.48 18.11 -21.36
C SER A 362 -7.36 19.01 -20.82
N GLU A 363 -6.10 18.55 -20.80
CA GLU A 363 -4.94 19.32 -20.34
C GLU A 363 -4.15 20.00 -21.48
N ARG A 364 -4.52 19.75 -22.74
CA ARG A 364 -3.91 20.48 -23.87
C ARG A 364 -4.43 21.89 -23.87
N PRO A 365 -3.57 22.94 -23.73
CA PRO A 365 -3.99 24.31 -23.99
C PRO A 365 -4.53 24.36 -25.41
N ALA A 366 -5.69 24.99 -25.57
CA ALA A 366 -6.32 25.19 -26.88
C ALA A 366 -5.24 25.65 -27.88
N PRO A 367 -5.19 25.09 -29.10
CA PRO A 367 -4.18 25.50 -30.07
C PRO A 367 -4.26 27.00 -30.25
N ALA A 368 -3.15 27.69 -29.98
CA ALA A 368 -3.05 29.14 -30.14
C ALA A 368 -3.53 29.45 -31.57
N GLY A 369 -4.63 30.20 -31.61
CA GLY A 369 -5.26 30.56 -32.88
C GLY A 369 -4.22 31.10 -33.86
N ARG A 370 -4.24 30.60 -35.08
CA ARG A 370 -3.49 31.20 -36.19
C ARG A 370 -3.77 32.69 -36.19
N PRO A 371 -2.78 33.55 -36.35
CA PRO A 371 -3.02 34.96 -36.57
C PRO A 371 -3.62 35.13 -37.99
N ASP A 372 -4.93 35.21 -38.07
CA ASP A 372 -5.60 35.69 -39.29
C ASP A 372 -5.30 37.17 -39.42
N GLY A 373 -4.51 37.41 -40.45
CA GLY A 373 -4.21 38.77 -40.88
C GLY A 373 -5.45 39.48 -41.41
N ASN A 374 -5.55 40.70 -40.99
CA ASN A 374 -6.18 41.80 -41.68
C ASN A 374 -7.73 41.90 -41.73
N SER A 375 -8.29 42.73 -40.84
CA SER A 375 -9.12 43.83 -41.31
C SER A 375 -9.31 44.86 -40.20
N ARG A 376 -8.76 46.05 -40.46
CA ARG A 376 -9.15 47.31 -39.83
C ARG A 376 -10.61 47.58 -40.18
N ILE A 377 -11.43 48.06 -39.22
CA ILE A 377 -12.37 49.17 -39.38
C ILE A 377 -12.79 49.67 -38.00
N ASN A 378 -12.50 50.91 -37.79
CA ASN A 378 -12.99 52.04 -36.96
C ASN A 378 -14.19 51.86 -35.99
N SER A 379 -13.90 52.24 -34.75
CA SER A 379 -14.36 53.45 -34.00
C SER A 379 -15.81 53.61 -33.67
N SER A 380 -15.96 53.87 -32.38
CA SER A 380 -16.72 54.94 -31.72
C SER A 380 -18.00 54.55 -30.98
N GLU A 381 -18.02 55.06 -29.75
CA GLU A 381 -19.15 55.47 -28.92
C GLU A 381 -19.79 54.48 -27.93
N SER A 382 -19.41 54.63 -26.67
CA SER A 382 -20.30 54.52 -25.51
C SER A 382 -21.26 55.75 -25.48
N PRO A 383 -22.41 55.80 -24.78
CA PRO A 383 -22.56 55.40 -23.38
C PRO A 383 -23.97 54.91 -22.92
N ASN A 384 -23.98 54.39 -21.66
CA ASN A 384 -25.09 54.40 -20.69
C ASN A 384 -26.34 53.50 -20.87
N GLY A 385 -26.60 52.74 -19.82
CA GLY A 385 -27.94 52.35 -19.40
C GLY A 385 -28.09 50.92 -18.88
N CYS A 386 -27.96 50.68 -17.58
CA CYS A 386 -28.72 49.61 -16.91
C CYS A 386 -30.23 49.91 -17.00
N PRO A 387 -31.13 48.93 -17.15
CA PRO A 387 -31.72 48.35 -15.96
C PRO A 387 -32.06 46.84 -16.04
N ASP A 388 -32.21 46.27 -14.83
CA ASP A 388 -32.77 44.99 -14.44
C ASP A 388 -33.69 44.27 -15.43
N ALA A 389 -33.33 43.00 -15.75
CA ALA A 389 -34.28 41.99 -16.16
C ALA A 389 -33.78 40.60 -15.81
N ASN A 390 -34.49 39.96 -14.92
CA ASN A 390 -34.48 38.58 -14.52
C ASN A 390 -34.62 37.63 -15.73
N PRO A 391 -33.68 36.68 -15.98
CA PRO A 391 -33.94 35.64 -16.96
C PRO A 391 -34.31 34.32 -16.26
N THR A 392 -35.59 34.10 -16.09
CA THR A 392 -36.17 32.76 -16.11
C THR A 392 -36.08 32.24 -17.54
N GLY A 393 -34.98 31.60 -17.87
CA GLY A 393 -34.77 30.89 -19.11
C GLY A 393 -34.15 29.53 -18.79
N ASN A 394 -35.01 28.53 -18.66
CA ASN A 394 -34.70 27.13 -18.60
C ASN A 394 -33.89 26.73 -19.86
N PRO A 395 -32.65 26.22 -19.78
CA PRO A 395 -32.03 25.65 -20.96
C PRO A 395 -32.75 24.33 -21.25
N THR A 396 -33.50 24.31 -22.33
CA THR A 396 -33.97 23.06 -22.96
C THR A 396 -32.76 22.21 -23.27
N HIS A 397 -32.51 21.18 -22.44
CA HIS A 397 -31.69 20.06 -22.79
C HIS A 397 -32.28 19.44 -24.06
N SER A 398 -31.59 19.58 -25.17
CA SER A 398 -31.83 18.77 -26.34
C SER A 398 -31.35 17.36 -25.97
N ASP A 399 -32.27 16.49 -25.55
CA ASP A 399 -32.10 15.05 -25.43
C ASP A 399 -31.93 14.43 -26.83
N SER A 400 -30.77 14.65 -27.43
CA SER A 400 -30.27 13.78 -28.47
C SER A 400 -29.23 12.90 -27.80
N PRO A 401 -29.42 11.57 -27.78
CA PRO A 401 -28.37 10.66 -27.26
C PRO A 401 -27.09 10.94 -28.04
N PRO A 402 -25.92 10.94 -27.41
CA PRO A 402 -24.65 11.14 -28.09
C PRO A 402 -24.56 10.12 -29.23
N LEU A 403 -24.35 10.59 -30.47
CA LEU A 403 -24.13 9.75 -31.63
C LEU A 403 -22.89 8.88 -31.32
N HIS A 404 -23.14 7.57 -31.06
CA HIS A 404 -22.07 6.60 -30.91
C HIS A 404 -21.41 6.42 -32.27
N THR A 405 -20.11 6.64 -32.33
CA THR A 405 -19.32 6.43 -33.55
C THR A 405 -18.74 5.02 -33.48
N PRO A 406 -19.18 4.07 -34.30
CA PRO A 406 -18.63 2.72 -34.27
C PRO A 406 -17.12 2.74 -34.52
N VAL A 407 -16.39 1.88 -33.82
CA VAL A 407 -14.91 1.87 -33.86
C VAL A 407 -14.42 0.91 -34.94
N HIS A 408 -13.52 1.37 -35.78
CA HIS A 408 -12.69 0.54 -36.62
C HIS A 408 -11.48 0.06 -35.80
N LEU A 409 -11.33 -1.24 -35.64
CA LEU A 409 -10.25 -1.85 -34.88
C LEU A 409 -9.33 -2.63 -35.83
N HIS A 410 -8.10 -2.19 -35.96
CA HIS A 410 -7.04 -2.91 -36.68
C HIS A 410 -5.97 -3.34 -35.68
N VAL A 411 -5.73 -4.64 -35.56
CA VAL A 411 -4.79 -5.23 -34.62
C VAL A 411 -3.73 -6.00 -35.37
N GLN A 412 -2.47 -5.72 -35.04
CA GLN A 412 -1.33 -6.49 -35.50
C GLN A 412 -0.53 -6.98 -34.30
N VAL A 413 -0.25 -8.26 -34.24
CA VAL A 413 0.58 -8.92 -33.22
C VAL A 413 1.78 -9.53 -33.91
N GLU A 414 2.97 -9.36 -33.37
CA GLU A 414 4.22 -9.85 -33.97
C GLU A 414 4.51 -11.31 -33.60
N ASP A 415 4.15 -11.71 -32.36
CA ASP A 415 4.35 -13.08 -31.87
C ASP A 415 3.17 -13.49 -30.96
N PRO A 416 2.28 -14.39 -31.38
CA PRO A 416 2.18 -15.03 -32.70
C PRO A 416 1.85 -14.00 -33.82
N SER A 417 2.22 -14.28 -35.06
CA SER A 417 1.97 -13.39 -36.20
C SER A 417 0.49 -13.34 -36.55
N LEU A 418 -0.23 -12.37 -35.95
CA LEU A 418 -1.68 -12.23 -36.12
C LEU A 418 -2.02 -10.86 -36.69
N GLN A 419 -2.91 -10.84 -37.66
CA GLN A 419 -3.48 -9.63 -38.24
C GLN A 419 -5.00 -9.72 -38.28
N LEU A 420 -5.68 -8.75 -37.67
CA LEU A 420 -7.12 -8.71 -37.58
C LEU A 420 -7.66 -7.33 -37.89
N ASP A 421 -8.62 -7.29 -38.82
CA ASP A 421 -9.36 -6.07 -39.17
C ASP A 421 -10.83 -6.24 -38.84
N VAL A 422 -11.36 -5.35 -37.97
CA VAL A 422 -12.75 -5.36 -37.51
C VAL A 422 -13.44 -4.10 -37.98
N PRO A 423 -14.37 -4.19 -38.93
CA PRO A 423 -15.10 -3.04 -39.45
C PRO A 423 -15.93 -2.34 -38.37
N PRO A 424 -16.19 -1.03 -38.52
CA PRO A 424 -17.03 -0.29 -37.59
C PRO A 424 -18.45 -0.88 -37.52
N GLY A 425 -18.93 -1.11 -36.29
CA GLY A 425 -20.27 -1.65 -36.05
C GLY A 425 -20.43 -3.15 -36.26
N ALA A 426 -19.37 -3.87 -36.67
CA ALA A 426 -19.42 -5.32 -36.87
C ALA A 426 -19.40 -6.10 -35.54
N HIS A 427 -20.13 -7.22 -35.51
CA HIS A 427 -20.06 -8.22 -34.48
C HIS A 427 -19.22 -9.41 -34.98
N LEU A 428 -17.98 -9.54 -34.49
CA LEU A 428 -17.02 -10.53 -34.97
C LEU A 428 -16.74 -11.59 -33.88
N GLY A 429 -16.91 -12.87 -34.26
CA GLY A 429 -16.50 -14.01 -33.44
C GLY A 429 -15.06 -14.42 -33.74
N ILE A 430 -14.32 -14.84 -32.73
CA ILE A 430 -12.98 -15.43 -32.90
C ILE A 430 -12.96 -16.82 -32.27
N VAL A 431 -12.51 -17.77 -33.05
CA VAL A 431 -12.18 -19.13 -32.61
C VAL A 431 -10.68 -19.31 -32.80
N ALA A 432 -9.97 -19.39 -31.69
CA ALA A 432 -8.50 -19.46 -31.67
C ALA A 432 -8.04 -20.19 -30.39
N PRO A 433 -6.80 -20.73 -30.38
CA PRO A 433 -6.16 -21.22 -29.16
C PRO A 433 -6.04 -20.12 -28.12
N GLN A 434 -6.02 -20.51 -26.83
CA GLN A 434 -6.00 -19.55 -25.73
C GLN A 434 -4.84 -18.55 -25.81
N GLN A 435 -3.65 -19.01 -26.20
CA GLN A 435 -2.47 -18.15 -26.33
C GLN A 435 -2.68 -17.02 -27.34
N VAL A 436 -3.35 -17.31 -28.47
CA VAL A 436 -3.70 -16.33 -29.49
C VAL A 436 -4.73 -15.33 -28.98
N CYS A 437 -5.76 -15.80 -28.23
CA CYS A 437 -6.75 -14.94 -27.61
C CYS A 437 -6.12 -13.98 -26.56
N ASP A 438 -5.20 -14.49 -25.75
CA ASP A 438 -4.49 -13.70 -24.73
C ASP A 438 -3.55 -12.66 -25.37
N ALA A 439 -2.83 -13.06 -26.45
CA ALA A 439 -1.98 -12.15 -27.22
C ALA A 439 -2.79 -11.03 -27.90
N LEU A 440 -3.95 -11.37 -28.47
CA LEU A 440 -4.88 -10.41 -29.05
C LEU A 440 -5.37 -9.40 -28.01
N ALA A 441 -5.78 -9.88 -26.83
CA ALA A 441 -6.24 -9.02 -25.74
C ALA A 441 -5.13 -8.05 -25.28
N GLN A 442 -3.91 -8.56 -25.11
CA GLN A 442 -2.75 -7.74 -24.75
C GLN A 442 -2.41 -6.70 -25.81
N ALA A 443 -2.46 -7.09 -27.10
CA ALA A 443 -2.20 -6.17 -28.22
C ALA A 443 -3.21 -5.02 -28.25
N ILE A 444 -4.49 -5.28 -27.99
CA ILE A 444 -5.53 -4.24 -27.95
C ILE A 444 -5.33 -3.31 -26.73
N VAL A 445 -4.95 -3.86 -25.59
CA VAL A 445 -4.76 -3.08 -24.36
C VAL A 445 -3.46 -2.28 -24.38
N HIS A 446 -2.34 -2.87 -24.85
CA HIS A 446 -1.01 -2.32 -24.68
C HIS A 446 -0.25 -2.10 -26.00
N GLY A 447 -0.75 -2.66 -27.11
CA GLY A 447 -0.01 -2.76 -28.37
C GLY A 447 0.25 -1.42 -29.04
N SER A 448 1.50 -1.21 -29.44
CA SER A 448 1.92 -0.10 -30.31
C SER A 448 1.38 -0.22 -31.74
N HIS A 449 1.01 -1.42 -32.16
CA HIS A 449 0.56 -1.76 -33.51
C HIS A 449 -0.97 -1.92 -33.65
N THR A 450 -1.72 -1.55 -32.59
CA THR A 450 -3.20 -1.51 -32.65
C THR A 450 -3.63 -0.10 -33.04
N LEU A 451 -4.46 -0.01 -34.09
CA LEU A 451 -5.07 1.24 -34.52
C LEU A 451 -6.55 1.25 -34.14
N LEU A 452 -6.99 2.32 -33.51
CA LEU A 452 -8.40 2.61 -33.19
C LEU A 452 -8.83 3.81 -34.06
N ASN A 453 -9.73 3.59 -35.00
CA ASN A 453 -10.11 4.60 -36.00
C ASN A 453 -8.89 5.23 -36.74
N GLY A 454 -7.88 4.39 -37.05
CA GLY A 454 -6.65 4.82 -37.71
C GLY A 454 -5.61 5.51 -36.83
N VAL A 455 -5.90 5.68 -35.52
CA VAL A 455 -4.97 6.27 -34.56
C VAL A 455 -4.31 5.15 -33.74
N PRO A 456 -2.98 5.12 -33.60
CA PRO A 456 -2.30 4.14 -32.75
C PRO A 456 -2.83 4.19 -31.30
N ALA A 457 -3.18 3.05 -30.73
CA ALA A 457 -3.71 2.97 -29.38
C ALA A 457 -2.73 3.51 -28.32
N SER A 458 -1.42 3.47 -28.60
CA SER A 458 -0.37 4.05 -27.76
C SER A 458 -0.35 5.58 -27.73
N GLN A 459 -1.01 6.24 -28.68
CA GLN A 459 -1.10 7.72 -28.77
C GLN A 459 -2.39 8.27 -28.14
N LEU A 460 -3.29 7.40 -27.69
CA LEU A 460 -4.54 7.78 -27.09
C LEU A 460 -4.41 7.90 -25.56
N SER A 461 -5.01 8.91 -24.96
CA SER A 461 -5.11 8.99 -23.52
C SER A 461 -5.92 7.81 -22.94
N PRO A 462 -5.66 7.37 -21.71
CA PRO A 462 -6.38 6.24 -21.10
C PRO A 462 -7.89 6.44 -21.07
N ALA A 463 -8.36 7.67 -20.85
CA ALA A 463 -9.75 8.03 -20.87
C ALA A 463 -10.36 7.84 -22.26
N ARG A 464 -9.69 8.37 -23.29
CA ARG A 464 -10.13 8.26 -24.68
C ARG A 464 -10.10 6.82 -25.19
N LYS A 465 -9.06 6.07 -24.83
CA LYS A 465 -8.93 4.66 -25.18
C LYS A 465 -10.07 3.83 -24.57
N ARG A 466 -10.39 4.02 -23.28
CA ARG A 466 -11.51 3.33 -22.59
C ARG A 466 -12.88 3.66 -23.19
N ALA A 467 -13.05 4.90 -23.67
CA ALA A 467 -14.27 5.29 -24.37
C ALA A 467 -14.41 4.59 -25.73
N LEU A 468 -13.30 4.43 -26.46
CA LEU A 468 -13.28 3.76 -27.76
C LEU A 468 -13.34 2.25 -27.63
N VAL A 469 -12.52 1.63 -26.77
CA VAL A 469 -12.45 0.18 -26.64
C VAL A 469 -12.28 -0.26 -25.19
N LEU A 470 -13.10 -1.23 -24.80
CA LEU A 470 -13.00 -1.94 -23.51
C LEU A 470 -12.72 -3.42 -23.77
N VAL A 471 -11.70 -3.96 -23.10
CA VAL A 471 -11.39 -5.38 -23.14
C VAL A 471 -11.77 -6.01 -21.81
N ALA A 472 -12.68 -6.97 -21.81
CA ALA A 472 -13.09 -7.76 -20.65
C ALA A 472 -12.32 -9.09 -20.63
N PRO A 473 -11.55 -9.37 -19.56
CA PRO A 473 -10.74 -10.58 -19.48
C PRO A 473 -11.60 -11.83 -19.23
N ARG A 474 -11.03 -13.01 -19.55
CA ARG A 474 -11.63 -14.33 -19.34
C ARG A 474 -11.93 -14.63 -17.86
N SER A 475 -11.01 -14.26 -16.97
CA SER A 475 -11.13 -14.46 -15.52
C SER A 475 -11.42 -13.13 -14.83
N PRO A 476 -12.69 -12.84 -14.57
CA PRO A 476 -13.05 -11.56 -13.96
C PRO A 476 -12.77 -11.56 -12.46
N GLU A 477 -12.10 -10.50 -11.99
CA GLU A 477 -11.96 -10.21 -10.57
C GLU A 477 -13.18 -9.45 -10.05
N LEU A 478 -13.73 -9.90 -8.91
CA LEU A 478 -14.77 -9.19 -8.18
C LEU A 478 -14.19 -8.66 -6.86
N PHE A 479 -14.63 -7.47 -6.48
CA PHE A 479 -14.21 -6.80 -5.26
C PHE A 479 -15.17 -7.12 -4.11
N ASP A 480 -14.69 -7.09 -2.88
CA ASP A 480 -15.49 -7.32 -1.67
C ASP A 480 -16.43 -6.14 -1.43
N ASP A 481 -17.50 -6.12 -2.20
CA ASP A 481 -18.54 -5.09 -2.20
C ASP A 481 -19.87 -5.71 -2.66
N THR A 482 -20.91 -4.90 -2.84
CA THR A 482 -22.23 -5.34 -3.31
C THR A 482 -22.20 -5.74 -4.81
N VAL A 483 -23.21 -6.47 -5.24
CA VAL A 483 -23.46 -6.77 -6.67
C VAL A 483 -23.53 -5.46 -7.47
N GLN A 484 -24.30 -4.49 -7.02
CA GLN A 484 -24.42 -3.18 -7.68
C GLN A 484 -23.09 -2.46 -7.80
N ALA A 485 -22.32 -2.36 -6.70
CA ALA A 485 -21.02 -1.69 -6.70
C ALA A 485 -20.04 -2.39 -7.66
N ASN A 486 -20.07 -3.72 -7.75
CA ASN A 486 -19.27 -4.46 -8.71
C ASN A 486 -19.67 -4.22 -10.17
N ILE A 487 -20.95 -4.11 -10.48
CA ILE A 487 -21.42 -3.78 -11.85
C ILE A 487 -21.05 -2.33 -12.20
N MET A 488 -21.29 -1.39 -11.27
CA MET A 488 -21.11 0.05 -11.46
C MET A 488 -19.65 0.51 -11.37
N LEU A 489 -18.71 -0.39 -11.11
CA LEU A 489 -17.30 -0.04 -10.89
C LEU A 489 -16.73 0.80 -12.05
N GLY A 490 -16.40 2.06 -11.76
CA GLY A 490 -15.88 3.01 -12.75
C GLY A 490 -16.93 3.62 -13.69
N SER A 491 -18.23 3.37 -13.46
CA SER A 491 -19.34 3.93 -14.23
C SER A 491 -20.27 4.76 -13.33
N THR A 492 -20.90 5.78 -13.90
CA THR A 492 -21.94 6.59 -13.26
C THR A 492 -23.30 6.47 -13.98
N ARG A 493 -23.42 5.47 -14.86
CA ARG A 493 -24.60 5.29 -15.73
C ARG A 493 -25.68 4.44 -15.08
N ASP A 494 -26.32 4.97 -14.04
CA ASP A 494 -27.43 4.28 -13.35
C ASP A 494 -28.62 3.99 -14.31
N ASP A 495 -28.79 4.81 -15.35
CA ASP A 495 -29.78 4.65 -16.39
C ASP A 495 -29.66 3.34 -17.18
N MET A 496 -28.47 2.80 -17.27
CA MET A 496 -28.17 1.55 -18.01
C MET A 496 -28.26 0.29 -17.14
N LEU A 497 -28.34 0.42 -15.81
CA LEU A 497 -28.19 -0.72 -14.88
C LEU A 497 -29.20 -1.85 -15.19
N ASP A 498 -30.47 -1.54 -15.34
CA ASP A 498 -31.49 -2.55 -15.62
C ASP A 498 -31.31 -3.21 -16.99
N ALA A 499 -30.84 -2.45 -17.99
CA ALA A 499 -30.60 -2.96 -19.32
C ALA A 499 -29.44 -3.96 -19.34
N VAL A 500 -28.32 -3.63 -18.66
CA VAL A 500 -27.15 -4.52 -18.62
C VAL A 500 -27.38 -5.74 -17.72
N VAL A 501 -28.15 -5.61 -16.64
CA VAL A 501 -28.58 -6.74 -15.80
C VAL A 501 -29.38 -7.75 -16.63
N ARG A 502 -30.32 -7.28 -17.45
CA ARG A 502 -31.08 -8.14 -18.37
C ARG A 502 -30.19 -8.73 -19.47
N ALA A 503 -29.31 -7.94 -20.09
CA ALA A 503 -28.41 -8.41 -21.14
C ALA A 503 -27.46 -9.49 -20.65
N ALA A 504 -26.97 -9.40 -19.42
CA ALA A 504 -26.13 -10.40 -18.78
C ALA A 504 -26.92 -11.56 -18.13
N ALA A 505 -28.25 -11.63 -18.33
CA ALA A 505 -29.15 -12.62 -17.74
C ALA A 505 -29.00 -12.74 -16.20
N LEU A 506 -28.82 -11.61 -15.51
CA LEU A 506 -28.68 -11.54 -14.06
C LEU A 506 -30.00 -11.30 -13.32
N ASP A 507 -31.07 -10.94 -14.03
CA ASP A 507 -32.39 -10.63 -13.51
C ASP A 507 -32.92 -11.70 -12.54
N THR A 508 -32.93 -12.96 -12.96
CA THR A 508 -33.35 -14.11 -12.13
C THR A 508 -32.38 -14.32 -10.94
N THR A 509 -31.08 -14.22 -11.19
CA THR A 509 -30.08 -14.38 -10.14
C THR A 509 -30.23 -13.33 -9.04
N ILE A 510 -30.39 -12.06 -9.41
CA ILE A 510 -30.54 -10.96 -8.46
C ILE A 510 -31.84 -11.10 -7.65
N ALA A 511 -32.92 -11.59 -8.28
CA ALA A 511 -34.18 -11.86 -7.60
C ALA A 511 -34.08 -12.97 -6.53
N GLU A 512 -33.18 -13.92 -6.71
CA GLU A 512 -32.91 -15.02 -5.78
C GLU A 512 -31.93 -14.64 -4.64
N LEU A 513 -31.19 -13.54 -4.78
CA LEU A 513 -30.23 -13.10 -3.76
C LEU A 513 -30.93 -12.46 -2.55
N PRO A 514 -30.43 -12.68 -1.30
CA PRO A 514 -31.09 -12.24 -0.07
C PRO A 514 -31.40 -10.73 0.00
N HIS A 515 -30.57 -9.90 -0.61
CA HIS A 515 -30.69 -8.43 -0.63
C HIS A 515 -30.62 -7.88 -2.07
N GLY A 516 -30.93 -8.70 -3.09
CA GLY A 516 -30.90 -8.29 -4.49
C GLY A 516 -29.55 -7.67 -4.88
N LEU A 517 -29.56 -6.51 -5.50
CA LEU A 517 -28.37 -5.74 -5.91
C LEU A 517 -27.47 -5.32 -4.75
N GLN A 518 -27.97 -5.26 -3.51
CA GLN A 518 -27.21 -4.91 -2.31
C GLN A 518 -26.55 -6.12 -1.64
N THR A 519 -26.65 -7.31 -2.21
CA THR A 519 -25.99 -8.51 -1.70
C THR A 519 -24.49 -8.41 -1.88
N GLY A 520 -23.71 -8.64 -0.80
CA GLY A 520 -22.24 -8.68 -0.85
C GLY A 520 -21.72 -9.92 -1.57
N VAL A 521 -20.83 -9.74 -2.52
CA VAL A 521 -20.21 -10.85 -3.30
C VAL A 521 -19.06 -11.52 -2.57
N GLY A 522 -18.52 -10.90 -1.52
CA GLY A 522 -17.35 -11.36 -0.76
C GLY A 522 -16.04 -11.26 -1.53
N GLU A 523 -14.93 -11.39 -0.80
CA GLU A 523 -13.58 -11.29 -1.34
C GLU A 523 -13.36 -12.25 -2.53
N GLY A 524 -12.93 -11.70 -3.68
CA GLY A 524 -12.76 -12.45 -4.93
C GLY A 524 -14.05 -13.10 -5.46
N GLY A 525 -15.24 -12.65 -5.01
CA GLY A 525 -16.53 -13.21 -5.44
C GLY A 525 -16.83 -14.58 -4.85
N ARG A 526 -16.36 -14.91 -3.64
CA ARG A 526 -16.53 -16.24 -3.01
C ARG A 526 -17.99 -16.60 -2.67
N HIS A 527 -18.89 -15.60 -2.61
CA HIS A 527 -20.31 -15.84 -2.32
C HIS A 527 -21.15 -16.06 -3.58
N VAL A 528 -20.55 -16.00 -4.77
CA VAL A 528 -21.21 -16.21 -6.04
C VAL A 528 -20.61 -17.38 -6.81
N SER A 529 -21.41 -18.09 -7.60
CA SER A 529 -20.95 -19.18 -8.46
C SER A 529 -20.07 -18.67 -9.61
N GLY A 530 -19.33 -19.57 -10.29
CA GLY A 530 -18.51 -19.23 -11.45
C GLY A 530 -19.31 -18.54 -12.56
N GLY A 531 -20.47 -19.06 -12.92
CA GLY A 531 -21.35 -18.48 -13.92
C GLY A 531 -21.96 -17.13 -13.48
N GLN A 532 -22.31 -16.98 -12.20
CA GLN A 532 -22.76 -15.69 -11.65
C GLN A 532 -21.64 -14.64 -11.72
N ARG A 533 -20.41 -15.03 -11.41
CA ARG A 533 -19.23 -14.17 -11.49
C ARG A 533 -18.99 -13.68 -12.93
N GLN A 534 -19.04 -14.57 -13.91
CA GLN A 534 -18.89 -14.21 -15.32
C GLN A 534 -19.99 -13.26 -15.78
N ARG A 535 -21.25 -13.51 -15.41
CA ARG A 535 -22.38 -12.63 -15.76
C ARG A 535 -22.25 -11.23 -15.10
N LEU A 536 -21.78 -11.14 -13.85
CA LEU A 536 -21.51 -9.87 -13.18
C LEU A 536 -20.41 -9.07 -13.91
N ALA A 537 -19.35 -9.75 -14.35
CA ALA A 537 -18.29 -9.11 -15.13
C ALA A 537 -18.75 -8.67 -16.52
N LEU A 538 -19.62 -9.45 -17.16
CA LEU A 538 -20.24 -9.07 -18.43
C LEU A 538 -21.11 -7.82 -18.26
N ALA A 539 -21.96 -7.75 -17.22
CA ALA A 539 -22.75 -6.57 -16.90
C ALA A 539 -21.86 -5.34 -16.64
N ARG A 540 -20.75 -5.52 -15.90
CA ARG A 540 -19.73 -4.47 -15.69
C ARG A 540 -19.13 -3.97 -17.01
N ALA A 541 -18.82 -4.86 -17.95
CA ALA A 541 -18.27 -4.46 -19.25
C ALA A 541 -19.32 -3.70 -20.09
N LEU A 542 -20.57 -4.13 -20.05
CA LEU A 542 -21.67 -3.52 -20.79
C LEU A 542 -22.10 -2.15 -20.25
N ILE A 543 -22.02 -1.91 -18.92
CA ILE A 543 -22.46 -0.64 -18.29
C ILE A 543 -21.61 0.56 -18.75
N HIS A 544 -20.35 0.32 -19.10
CA HIS A 544 -19.46 1.35 -19.65
C HIS A 544 -19.89 1.79 -21.05
N ALA A 545 -20.70 0.99 -21.73
CA ALA A 545 -21.20 1.22 -23.08
C ALA A 545 -20.13 1.72 -24.07
N PRO A 546 -18.94 1.08 -24.14
CA PRO A 546 -17.86 1.51 -25.03
C PRO A 546 -18.29 1.40 -26.49
N ASP A 547 -17.69 2.20 -27.38
CA ASP A 547 -17.96 2.11 -28.81
C ASP A 547 -17.49 0.75 -29.39
N GLY A 548 -16.33 0.25 -28.94
CA GLY A 548 -15.80 -1.08 -29.20
C GLY A 548 -15.72 -1.93 -27.93
N LEU A 549 -16.27 -3.14 -27.94
CA LEU A 549 -16.22 -4.09 -26.83
C LEU A 549 -15.52 -5.37 -27.26
N VAL A 550 -14.51 -5.77 -26.49
CA VAL A 550 -13.80 -7.05 -26.68
C VAL A 550 -14.04 -7.93 -25.47
N LEU A 551 -14.60 -9.10 -25.69
CA LEU A 551 -14.92 -10.08 -24.65
C LEU A 551 -14.09 -11.35 -24.85
N ILE A 552 -13.32 -11.75 -23.85
CA ILE A 552 -12.49 -12.95 -23.91
C ILE A 552 -13.20 -14.08 -23.15
N ASP A 553 -13.72 -15.06 -23.88
CA ASP A 553 -14.44 -16.23 -23.34
C ASP A 553 -15.48 -15.90 -22.25
N PRO A 554 -16.47 -15.05 -22.53
CA PRO A 554 -17.33 -14.46 -21.49
C PRO A 554 -18.30 -15.45 -20.84
N THR A 555 -18.49 -16.66 -21.40
CA THR A 555 -19.54 -17.60 -20.99
C THR A 555 -19.06 -19.01 -20.70
N THR A 556 -17.77 -19.26 -20.47
CA THR A 556 -17.18 -20.58 -20.25
C THR A 556 -17.76 -21.37 -19.06
N SER A 557 -18.29 -20.67 -18.05
CA SER A 557 -18.91 -21.29 -16.85
C SER A 557 -20.44 -21.13 -16.82
N ILE A 558 -21.05 -20.81 -17.95
CA ILE A 558 -22.49 -20.55 -18.09
C ILE A 558 -23.09 -21.66 -18.94
N ASP A 559 -24.30 -22.12 -18.60
CA ASP A 559 -25.01 -23.11 -19.37
C ASP A 559 -25.46 -22.59 -20.76
N ALA A 560 -25.72 -23.51 -21.68
CA ALA A 560 -26.02 -23.18 -23.07
C ALA A 560 -27.31 -22.35 -23.23
N ALA A 561 -28.35 -22.60 -22.42
CA ALA A 561 -29.61 -21.88 -22.50
C ALA A 561 -29.42 -20.40 -22.04
N THR A 562 -28.74 -20.20 -20.92
CA THR A 562 -28.40 -18.85 -20.43
C THR A 562 -27.48 -18.14 -21.42
N THR A 563 -26.49 -18.83 -22.01
CA THR A 563 -25.58 -18.27 -23.02
C THR A 563 -26.35 -17.81 -24.27
N ALA A 564 -27.34 -18.57 -24.74
CA ALA A 564 -28.19 -18.18 -25.87
C ALA A 564 -29.00 -16.89 -25.56
N ALA A 565 -29.56 -16.79 -24.35
CA ALA A 565 -30.29 -15.59 -23.93
C ALA A 565 -29.36 -14.38 -23.85
N ILE A 566 -28.12 -14.55 -23.34
CA ILE A 566 -27.09 -13.50 -23.32
C ILE A 566 -26.74 -13.05 -24.74
N ALA A 567 -26.52 -14.01 -25.66
CA ALA A 567 -26.17 -13.73 -27.05
C ALA A 567 -27.20 -12.83 -27.73
N GLU A 568 -28.50 -13.16 -27.55
CA GLU A 568 -29.61 -12.39 -28.10
C GLU A 568 -29.70 -10.98 -27.49
N ARG A 569 -29.84 -10.90 -26.20
CA ARG A 569 -30.03 -9.61 -25.47
C ARG A 569 -28.84 -8.67 -25.59
N MET A 570 -27.62 -9.22 -25.57
CA MET A 570 -26.39 -8.45 -25.78
C MET A 570 -26.30 -7.93 -27.22
N GLY A 571 -26.67 -8.75 -28.23
CA GLY A 571 -26.73 -8.33 -29.62
C GLY A 571 -27.66 -7.13 -29.81
N GLU A 572 -28.86 -7.16 -29.20
CA GLU A 572 -29.80 -6.02 -29.20
C GLU A 572 -29.21 -4.79 -28.54
N LEU A 573 -28.61 -4.93 -27.33
CA LEU A 573 -28.02 -3.82 -26.58
C LEU A 573 -26.82 -3.19 -27.32
N ARG A 574 -26.11 -3.99 -28.09
CA ARG A 574 -24.90 -3.58 -28.81
C ARG A 574 -25.12 -3.29 -30.30
N ALA A 575 -26.35 -3.30 -30.77
CA ALA A 575 -26.66 -3.04 -32.16
C ALA A 575 -25.98 -1.77 -32.71
N GLY A 576 -25.26 -1.90 -33.84
CA GLY A 576 -24.52 -0.82 -34.48
C GLY A 576 -23.19 -0.42 -33.79
N ARG A 577 -22.75 -1.14 -32.74
CA ARG A 577 -21.46 -0.93 -32.08
C ARG A 577 -20.52 -2.09 -32.35
N THR A 578 -19.25 -1.80 -32.49
CA THR A 578 -18.23 -2.84 -32.74
C THR A 578 -18.12 -3.79 -31.54
N THR A 579 -18.26 -5.10 -31.80
CA THR A 579 -18.17 -6.13 -30.76
C THR A 579 -17.32 -7.29 -31.24
N LEU A 580 -16.27 -7.62 -30.48
CA LEU A 580 -15.36 -8.73 -30.74
C LEU A 580 -15.46 -9.74 -29.60
N ILE A 581 -15.71 -11.01 -29.90
CA ILE A 581 -15.86 -12.05 -28.88
C ILE A 581 -14.97 -13.23 -29.23
N THR A 582 -14.01 -13.55 -28.36
CA THR A 582 -13.34 -14.86 -28.46
C THR A 582 -14.19 -15.88 -27.74
N THR A 583 -14.54 -16.98 -28.39
CA THR A 583 -15.38 -18.02 -27.79
C THR A 583 -15.42 -19.28 -28.63
N THR A 584 -15.68 -20.42 -27.99
CA THR A 584 -16.04 -21.68 -28.67
C THR A 584 -17.52 -22.00 -28.53
N SER A 585 -18.34 -21.07 -27.97
CA SER A 585 -19.78 -21.29 -27.80
C SER A 585 -20.55 -21.07 -29.10
N PRO A 586 -21.20 -22.11 -29.66
CA PRO A 586 -21.99 -21.99 -30.90
C PRO A 586 -23.12 -20.96 -30.78
N ALA A 587 -23.72 -20.83 -29.59
CA ALA A 587 -24.80 -19.86 -29.34
C ALA A 587 -24.38 -18.40 -29.49
N LEU A 588 -23.14 -18.06 -29.11
CA LEU A 588 -22.58 -16.74 -29.34
C LEU A 588 -22.14 -16.55 -30.79
N LEU A 589 -21.48 -17.57 -31.38
CA LEU A 589 -20.94 -17.51 -32.74
C LEU A 589 -22.06 -17.40 -33.79
N ASP A 590 -23.24 -18.04 -33.62
CA ASP A 590 -24.40 -17.94 -34.53
C ASP A 590 -25.00 -16.50 -34.57
N ARG A 591 -24.71 -15.66 -33.60
CA ARG A 591 -25.15 -14.25 -33.52
C ARG A 591 -24.13 -13.24 -34.00
N MET A 592 -22.96 -13.68 -34.42
CA MET A 592 -21.94 -12.82 -35.01
C MET A 592 -22.16 -12.67 -36.52
N ASP A 593 -21.80 -11.53 -37.07
CA ASP A 593 -21.87 -11.27 -38.53
C ASP A 593 -20.91 -12.20 -39.26
N GLU A 594 -19.71 -12.36 -38.72
CA GLU A 594 -18.68 -13.27 -39.22
C GLU A 594 -17.90 -13.89 -38.05
N VAL A 595 -17.25 -14.99 -38.33
CA VAL A 595 -16.34 -15.69 -37.42
C VAL A 595 -15.00 -15.89 -38.10
N VAL A 596 -13.94 -15.65 -37.34
CA VAL A 596 -12.55 -15.82 -37.78
C VAL A 596 -11.94 -17.01 -37.03
N LEU A 597 -11.37 -17.93 -37.80
CA LEU A 597 -10.62 -19.08 -37.28
C LEU A 597 -9.13 -18.83 -37.41
N PHE A 598 -8.40 -18.95 -36.30
CA PHE A 598 -6.93 -18.91 -36.25
C PHE A 598 -6.37 -20.28 -35.87
N ASP A 599 -5.20 -20.62 -36.40
CA ASP A 599 -4.42 -21.78 -35.97
C ASP A 599 -3.56 -21.52 -34.73
N ASP A 600 -2.75 -22.52 -34.32
CA ASP A 600 -1.87 -22.45 -33.14
C ASP A 600 -0.76 -21.39 -33.29
N ASP A 601 -0.38 -21.06 -34.50
CA ASP A 601 0.64 -20.06 -34.83
C ASP A 601 0.06 -18.64 -35.04
N GLY A 602 -1.28 -18.49 -34.91
CA GLY A 602 -1.99 -17.23 -35.07
C GLY A 602 -2.27 -16.83 -36.52
N HIS A 603 -2.09 -17.74 -37.49
CA HIS A 603 -2.44 -17.47 -38.87
C HIS A 603 -3.94 -17.59 -39.12
N LEU A 604 -4.45 -16.68 -39.94
CA LEU A 604 -5.85 -16.75 -40.38
C LEU A 604 -6.09 -17.98 -41.25
N VAL A 605 -6.93 -18.91 -40.76
CA VAL A 605 -7.30 -20.13 -41.49
C VAL A 605 -8.53 -19.89 -42.33
N ALA A 606 -9.58 -19.29 -41.75
CA ALA A 606 -10.85 -19.05 -42.44
C ALA A 606 -11.59 -17.85 -41.83
N ARG A 607 -12.40 -17.17 -42.65
CA ARG A 607 -13.30 -16.09 -42.22
C ARG A 607 -14.60 -16.20 -42.98
N ALA A 608 -15.69 -16.51 -42.31
CA ALA A 608 -17.04 -16.67 -42.88
C ALA A 608 -18.10 -16.68 -41.76
N PRO A 609 -19.40 -16.58 -42.07
CA PRO A 609 -20.45 -16.81 -41.09
C PRO A 609 -20.33 -18.17 -40.41
N HIS A 610 -20.72 -18.25 -39.12
CA HIS A 610 -20.64 -19.48 -38.31
C HIS A 610 -21.14 -20.73 -39.04
N ARG A 611 -22.29 -20.61 -39.72
CA ARG A 611 -22.94 -21.73 -40.43
C ARG A 611 -22.13 -22.29 -41.59
N GLU A 612 -21.38 -21.44 -42.27
CA GLU A 612 -20.50 -21.83 -43.36
C GLU A 612 -19.25 -22.53 -42.83
N LEU A 613 -18.69 -22.03 -41.71
CA LEU A 613 -17.51 -22.62 -41.07
C LEU A 613 -17.78 -24.00 -40.45
N LEU A 614 -19.03 -24.39 -40.17
CA LEU A 614 -19.36 -25.73 -39.74
C LEU A 614 -18.98 -26.81 -40.77
N GLY A 615 -18.76 -26.44 -42.04
CA GLY A 615 -18.19 -27.30 -43.05
C GLY A 615 -16.68 -27.55 -42.94
N HIS A 616 -15.96 -26.76 -42.14
CA HIS A 616 -14.52 -26.85 -41.97
C HIS A 616 -14.14 -27.75 -40.79
N ASP A 617 -13.32 -28.80 -41.02
CA ASP A 617 -13.02 -29.84 -40.03
C ASP A 617 -12.31 -29.24 -38.80
N GLY A 618 -11.26 -28.42 -38.98
CA GLY A 618 -10.53 -27.77 -37.89
C GLY A 618 -11.41 -26.84 -37.04
N TYR A 619 -12.40 -26.18 -37.65
CA TYR A 619 -13.36 -25.37 -36.89
C TYR A 619 -14.25 -26.23 -35.99
N ARG A 620 -14.76 -27.36 -36.49
CA ARG A 620 -15.57 -28.27 -35.66
C ARG A 620 -14.78 -28.89 -34.51
N GLU A 621 -13.51 -29.21 -34.76
CA GLU A 621 -12.62 -29.74 -33.74
C GLU A 621 -12.42 -28.75 -32.58
N MET A 622 -12.28 -27.47 -32.87
CA MET A 622 -12.12 -26.42 -31.82
C MET A 622 -13.43 -26.11 -31.08
N LEU A 623 -14.59 -26.45 -31.62
CA LEU A 623 -15.88 -26.28 -30.95
C LEU A 623 -16.28 -27.51 -30.08
N SER A 624 -15.64 -28.67 -30.26
CA SER A 624 -15.93 -29.93 -29.54
C SER A 624 -15.16 -30.00 -28.22
#